data_4901e1a0e937ed4bc37879d4018a7cef
#
_entry.id   4901e1a0e937ed4bc37879d4018a7cef
#
_cell.length_a   1.000
_cell.length_b   1.000
_cell.length_c   1.000
_cell.angle_alpha   90.00
_cell.angle_beta   90.00
_cell.angle_gamma   90.00
#
_symmetry.space_group_name_H-M   'P 1'
#
loop_
_entity.id
_entity.type
_entity.pdbx_description
1 polymer ?
#
loop_
_entity_poly.entity_id
_entity_poly.type
_entity_poly.pdbx_seq_one_letter_code
_entity_poly.pdbx_strand_id
1 'polypeptide(L)'
;MPEPLRLAIVGVDHPHGAHWRQTLENFEEAVQIVALLPGYEGALASLEERFASLPRFATVDELLKRGDFDAALVALPNNEGPAAVIQLAEAGKHVLCEKPLGARVTELDAVVTAVRKRRVAFQSGYMWRYDDCANRLRAMCAESRFGKLISVEMTFVTSDVARRGPGHYLFDPKVSGGGFLNWLGCHHLDLLPFVTGRRIVGVTARLGVFGGTPTPVEDGGTVILDLEGGAIATFTGGYWLPRWAGENRWSVRGTQRWVDWFPTRAGTSGVLEIHGPQPQWHAMEETFVVGADSTRGYGGARGVALIADWLDAIRNGHDCGNTVESSRATLAVIDAAYESSRTGRRIDCRI
;
A
#
# COMPACT_ATOMS: atom_id res chain seq x y z
N MET A 1 -31.58 11.51 -3.39
CA MET A 1 -30.32 10.82 -3.09
C MET A 1 -29.51 11.73 -2.18
N PRO A 2 -28.68 11.24 -1.25
CA PRO A 2 -27.80 12.13 -0.51
C PRO A 2 -26.89 12.88 -1.49
N GLU A 3 -26.49 14.10 -1.14
CA GLU A 3 -25.57 14.90 -1.94
C GLU A 3 -24.24 14.15 -2.11
N PRO A 4 -23.59 14.20 -3.30
CA PRO A 4 -22.32 13.57 -3.53
C PRO A 4 -21.23 14.17 -2.61
N LEU A 5 -20.31 13.33 -2.14
CA LEU A 5 -19.14 13.76 -1.36
C LEU A 5 -18.26 14.66 -2.22
N ARG A 6 -17.98 15.87 -1.77
CA ARG A 6 -17.12 16.83 -2.48
C ARG A 6 -15.67 16.52 -2.17
N LEU A 7 -14.92 16.12 -3.19
CA LEU A 7 -13.55 15.62 -3.07
C LEU A 7 -12.53 16.62 -3.64
N ALA A 8 -11.51 16.95 -2.86
CA ALA A 8 -10.30 17.61 -3.36
C ALA A 8 -9.23 16.56 -3.70
N ILE A 9 -8.50 16.75 -4.80
CA ILE A 9 -7.32 15.93 -5.12
C ILE A 9 -6.07 16.76 -4.84
N VAL A 10 -5.28 16.31 -3.88
CA VAL A 10 -4.03 16.91 -3.42
C VAL A 10 -2.87 16.06 -3.94
N GLY A 11 -2.07 16.59 -4.86
CA GLY A 11 -1.09 15.85 -5.64
C GLY A 11 -1.71 15.22 -6.90
N VAL A 12 -2.53 16.00 -7.62
CA VAL A 12 -3.25 15.52 -8.82
C VAL A 12 -2.33 15.02 -9.93
N ASP A 13 -1.10 15.48 -9.96
CA ASP A 13 -0.02 15.17 -10.89
C ASP A 13 0.86 13.98 -10.42
N HIS A 14 0.51 13.31 -9.35
CA HIS A 14 1.16 12.06 -8.93
C HIS A 14 1.17 11.02 -10.06
N PRO A 15 2.23 10.18 -10.20
CA PRO A 15 2.28 9.11 -11.21
C PRO A 15 1.07 8.18 -11.23
N HIS A 16 0.41 7.97 -10.08
CA HIS A 16 -0.86 7.23 -9.98
C HIS A 16 -2.09 8.14 -10.12
N GLY A 17 -1.94 9.46 -10.29
CA GLY A 17 -3.04 10.41 -10.27
C GLY A 17 -4.13 10.11 -11.29
N ALA A 18 -3.76 9.78 -12.54
CA ALA A 18 -4.70 9.35 -13.57
C ALA A 18 -5.44 8.06 -13.19
N HIS A 19 -4.73 7.07 -12.61
CA HIS A 19 -5.34 5.82 -12.18
C HIS A 19 -6.32 6.04 -11.01
N TRP A 20 -6.01 6.92 -10.05
CA TRP A 20 -6.94 7.29 -9.00
C TRP A 20 -8.21 7.93 -9.56
N ARG A 21 -8.09 8.87 -10.51
CA ARG A 21 -9.24 9.49 -11.17
C ARG A 21 -10.09 8.46 -11.91
N GLN A 22 -9.47 7.50 -12.60
CA GLN A 22 -10.18 6.39 -13.26
C GLN A 22 -10.92 5.49 -12.27
N THR A 23 -10.34 5.24 -11.08
CA THR A 23 -11.05 4.47 -10.04
C THR A 23 -12.27 5.24 -9.53
N LEU A 24 -12.15 6.57 -9.37
CA LEU A 24 -13.26 7.43 -8.93
C LEU A 24 -14.41 7.50 -9.95
N GLU A 25 -14.18 7.19 -11.24
CA GLU A 25 -15.26 7.08 -12.25
C GLU A 25 -16.34 6.05 -11.88
N ASN A 26 -15.97 5.02 -11.09
CA ASN A 26 -16.96 4.06 -10.59
C ASN A 26 -17.90 4.64 -9.51
N PHE A 27 -17.68 5.87 -9.06
CA PHE A 27 -18.39 6.51 -7.96
C PHE A 27 -18.94 7.90 -8.33
N GLU A 28 -19.15 8.21 -9.62
CA GLU A 28 -19.58 9.55 -10.08
C GLU A 28 -20.90 10.02 -9.46
N GLU A 29 -21.81 9.12 -9.08
CA GLU A 29 -23.04 9.46 -8.35
C GLU A 29 -22.81 9.75 -6.86
N ALA A 30 -21.70 9.25 -6.27
CA ALA A 30 -21.41 9.34 -4.86
C ALA A 30 -20.28 10.33 -4.51
N VAL A 31 -19.43 10.68 -5.50
CA VAL A 31 -18.25 11.52 -5.32
C VAL A 31 -18.17 12.54 -6.44
N GLN A 32 -18.00 13.80 -6.09
CA GLN A 32 -17.75 14.90 -7.03
C GLN A 32 -16.35 15.49 -6.75
N ILE A 33 -15.47 15.48 -7.76
CA ILE A 33 -14.18 16.18 -7.67
C ILE A 33 -14.45 17.67 -7.84
N VAL A 34 -14.07 18.49 -6.84
CA VAL A 34 -14.40 19.93 -6.79
C VAL A 34 -13.17 20.84 -6.73
N ALA A 35 -11.99 20.30 -6.41
CA ALA A 35 -10.77 21.09 -6.28
C ALA A 35 -9.52 20.27 -6.57
N LEU A 36 -8.48 20.93 -7.07
CA LEU A 36 -7.21 20.32 -7.43
C LEU A 36 -6.04 21.07 -6.78
N LEU A 37 -5.05 20.32 -6.29
CA LEU A 37 -3.77 20.85 -5.83
C LEU A 37 -2.64 20.03 -6.46
N PRO A 38 -1.75 20.62 -7.27
CA PRO A 38 -0.53 19.97 -7.75
C PRO A 38 0.45 19.70 -6.61
N GLY A 39 1.25 18.63 -6.73
CA GLY A 39 2.26 18.25 -5.72
C GLY A 39 3.62 17.95 -6.31
N TYR A 40 3.74 17.97 -7.64
CA TYR A 40 4.97 17.66 -8.36
C TYR A 40 5.27 18.72 -9.39
N GLU A 41 6.54 18.85 -9.74
CA GLU A 41 6.96 19.71 -10.85
C GLU A 41 6.68 19.01 -12.19
N GLY A 42 6.05 19.71 -13.11
CA GLY A 42 5.80 19.22 -14.46
C GLY A 42 4.43 19.57 -15.01
N ALA A 43 4.20 19.17 -16.26
CA ALA A 43 2.93 19.40 -16.93
C ALA A 43 1.88 18.38 -16.45
N LEU A 44 0.66 18.83 -16.22
CA LEU A 44 -0.52 17.97 -15.92
C LEU A 44 -1.03 17.30 -17.21
N ALA A 45 -0.15 16.65 -17.95
CA ALA A 45 -0.43 16.10 -19.29
C ALA A 45 -1.51 14.99 -19.28
N SER A 46 -1.76 14.39 -18.13
CA SER A 46 -2.80 13.36 -17.95
C SER A 46 -4.10 13.90 -17.39
N LEU A 47 -4.23 15.23 -17.22
CA LEU A 47 -5.45 15.82 -16.69
C LEU A 47 -6.51 15.90 -17.79
N GLU A 48 -7.62 15.22 -17.60
CA GLU A 48 -8.74 15.23 -18.53
C GLU A 48 -9.38 16.62 -18.62
N GLU A 49 -9.89 16.97 -19.81
CA GLU A 49 -10.49 18.29 -20.10
C GLU A 49 -11.61 18.64 -19.11
N ARG A 50 -12.38 17.66 -18.63
CA ARG A 50 -13.45 17.84 -17.63
C ARG A 50 -12.98 18.43 -16.29
N PHE A 51 -11.68 18.31 -15.98
CA PHE A 51 -11.07 18.88 -14.77
C PHE A 51 -10.35 20.20 -15.00
N ALA A 52 -10.25 20.65 -16.25
CA ALA A 52 -9.49 21.86 -16.61
C ALA A 52 -10.08 23.13 -15.97
N SER A 53 -11.40 23.17 -15.78
CA SER A 53 -12.14 24.30 -15.20
C SER A 53 -12.21 24.29 -13.66
N LEU A 54 -11.75 23.23 -13.00
CA LEU A 54 -11.82 23.14 -11.54
C LEU A 54 -10.86 24.13 -10.87
N PRO A 55 -11.23 24.68 -9.69
CA PRO A 55 -10.34 25.52 -8.90
C PRO A 55 -9.03 24.81 -8.59
N ARG A 56 -7.91 25.51 -8.75
CA ARG A 56 -6.57 25.04 -8.40
C ARG A 56 -6.01 25.87 -7.26
N PHE A 57 -5.41 25.18 -6.30
CA PHE A 57 -4.81 25.76 -5.11
C PHE A 57 -3.32 25.44 -5.08
N ALA A 58 -2.51 26.36 -4.55
CA ALA A 58 -1.07 26.16 -4.46
C ALA A 58 -0.64 25.46 -3.18
N THR A 59 -1.43 25.53 -2.12
CA THR A 59 -1.12 24.93 -0.81
C THR A 59 -2.37 24.36 -0.15
N VAL A 60 -2.17 23.42 0.79
CA VAL A 60 -3.27 22.86 1.60
C VAL A 60 -3.93 23.94 2.45
N ASP A 61 -3.17 24.92 2.96
CA ASP A 61 -3.71 26.06 3.73
C ASP A 61 -4.63 26.93 2.86
N GLU A 62 -4.26 27.23 1.63
CA GLU A 62 -5.13 27.95 0.69
C GLU A 62 -6.39 27.13 0.36
N LEU A 63 -6.23 25.83 0.08
CA LEU A 63 -7.33 24.92 -0.17
C LEU A 63 -8.33 24.88 1.00
N LEU A 64 -7.84 24.82 2.25
CA LEU A 64 -8.68 24.82 3.44
C LEU A 64 -9.41 26.15 3.67
N LYS A 65 -8.79 27.28 3.31
CA LYS A 65 -9.40 28.62 3.49
C LYS A 65 -10.44 28.96 2.42
N ARG A 66 -10.27 28.48 1.20
CA ARG A 66 -11.03 28.93 0.02
C ARG A 66 -11.78 27.82 -0.68
N GLY A 67 -11.39 26.55 -0.46
CA GLY A 67 -12.03 25.40 -1.07
C GLY A 67 -13.28 24.99 -0.28
N ASP A 68 -14.28 24.52 -1.02
CA ASP A 68 -15.49 23.94 -0.46
C ASP A 68 -15.53 22.45 -0.78
N PHE A 69 -15.08 21.62 0.19
CA PHE A 69 -14.95 20.17 0.03
C PHE A 69 -15.12 19.45 1.38
N ASP A 70 -15.40 18.14 1.33
CA ASP A 70 -15.66 17.31 2.51
C ASP A 70 -14.51 16.36 2.80
N ALA A 71 -13.81 15.93 1.75
CA ALA A 71 -12.76 14.94 1.82
C ALA A 71 -11.62 15.25 0.84
N ALA A 72 -10.45 14.67 1.08
CA ALA A 72 -9.29 14.80 0.20
C ALA A 72 -8.66 13.44 -0.13
N LEU A 73 -8.31 13.24 -1.39
CA LEU A 73 -7.36 12.22 -1.83
C LEU A 73 -5.98 12.88 -1.85
N VAL A 74 -5.07 12.39 -1.01
CA VAL A 74 -3.70 12.91 -0.86
C VAL A 74 -2.72 11.97 -1.54
N ALA A 75 -2.05 12.46 -2.56
CA ALA A 75 -1.03 11.74 -3.32
C ALA A 75 0.22 12.62 -3.51
N LEU A 76 0.74 13.14 -2.42
CA LEU A 76 1.94 13.99 -2.36
C LEU A 76 3.22 13.15 -2.25
N PRO A 77 4.41 13.76 -2.45
CA PRO A 77 5.69 13.15 -2.08
C PRO A 77 5.68 12.66 -0.63
N ASN A 78 6.39 11.55 -0.34
CA ASN A 78 6.31 10.90 0.98
C ASN A 78 6.66 11.82 2.16
N ASN A 79 7.60 12.76 1.95
CA ASN A 79 8.00 13.73 2.97
C ASN A 79 6.99 14.86 3.20
N GLU A 80 6.02 15.04 2.31
CA GLU A 80 4.99 16.10 2.40
C GLU A 80 3.63 15.56 2.82
N GLY A 81 3.35 14.29 2.52
CA GLY A 81 2.09 13.62 2.84
C GLY A 81 1.64 13.78 4.29
N PRO A 82 2.51 13.51 5.30
CA PRO A 82 2.13 13.60 6.72
C PRO A 82 1.61 14.97 7.12
N ALA A 83 2.29 16.05 6.73
CA ALA A 83 1.88 17.41 7.06
C ALA A 83 0.52 17.78 6.44
N ALA A 84 0.29 17.39 5.19
CA ALA A 84 -0.99 17.60 4.51
C ALA A 84 -2.13 16.85 5.21
N VAL A 85 -1.90 15.57 5.57
CA VAL A 85 -2.92 14.76 6.27
C VAL A 85 -3.26 15.36 7.64
N ILE A 86 -2.26 15.84 8.39
CA ILE A 86 -2.50 16.53 9.69
C ILE A 86 -3.41 17.75 9.50
N GLN A 87 -3.07 18.63 8.55
CA GLN A 87 -3.84 19.86 8.31
C GLN A 87 -5.30 19.55 7.92
N LEU A 88 -5.49 18.59 6.99
CA LEU A 88 -6.81 18.15 6.56
C LEU A 88 -7.62 17.53 7.69
N ALA A 89 -7.01 16.60 8.44
CA ALA A 89 -7.66 15.95 9.58
C ALA A 89 -8.04 16.98 10.67
N GLU A 90 -7.14 17.92 11.02
CA GLU A 90 -7.42 18.97 11.98
C GLU A 90 -8.57 19.89 11.56
N ALA A 91 -8.74 20.08 10.26
CA ALA A 91 -9.88 20.79 9.68
C ALA A 91 -11.17 19.94 9.58
N GLY A 92 -11.13 18.67 10.06
CA GLY A 92 -12.29 17.77 10.03
C GLY A 92 -12.58 17.17 8.65
N LYS A 93 -11.61 17.20 7.73
CA LYS A 93 -11.77 16.60 6.39
C LYS A 93 -11.41 15.11 6.42
N HIS A 94 -12.22 14.28 5.77
CA HIS A 94 -11.90 12.86 5.57
C HIS A 94 -10.73 12.70 4.60
N VAL A 95 -9.89 11.68 4.81
CA VAL A 95 -8.64 11.53 4.03
C VAL A 95 -8.51 10.13 3.45
N LEU A 96 -8.29 10.05 2.14
CA LEU A 96 -7.70 8.90 1.46
C LEU A 96 -6.26 9.27 1.07
N CYS A 97 -5.26 8.56 1.59
CA CYS A 97 -3.86 8.89 1.34
C CYS A 97 -3.15 7.80 0.56
N GLU A 98 -2.38 8.21 -0.47
CA GLU A 98 -1.48 7.29 -1.17
C GLU A 98 -0.44 6.69 -0.20
N LYS A 99 0.02 5.48 -0.52
CA LYS A 99 1.05 4.79 0.25
C LYS A 99 2.47 5.05 -0.33
N PRO A 100 3.48 4.97 0.51
CA PRO A 100 3.44 4.97 1.97
C PRO A 100 2.98 6.34 2.50
N LEU A 101 2.39 6.35 3.71
CA LEU A 101 1.83 7.57 4.30
C LEU A 101 2.89 8.64 4.60
N GLY A 102 4.16 8.26 4.73
CA GLY A 102 5.28 9.15 5.02
C GLY A 102 6.62 8.56 4.64
N ALA A 103 7.69 9.31 4.83
CA ALA A 103 9.05 8.88 4.58
C ALA A 103 9.65 8.12 5.78
N ARG A 104 9.24 8.45 7.01
CA ARG A 104 9.72 7.87 8.27
C ARG A 104 8.58 7.69 9.28
N VAL A 105 8.69 6.66 10.14
CA VAL A 105 7.67 6.39 11.16
C VAL A 105 7.49 7.52 12.16
N THR A 106 8.54 8.26 12.47
CA THR A 106 8.50 9.40 13.42
C THR A 106 7.57 10.52 12.98
N GLU A 107 7.24 10.62 11.70
CA GLU A 107 6.32 11.60 11.16
C GLU A 107 4.85 11.23 11.44
N LEU A 108 4.57 9.95 11.74
CA LEU A 108 3.21 9.43 11.78
C LEU A 108 2.52 9.50 13.14
N ASP A 109 3.24 9.73 14.24
CA ASP A 109 2.61 9.87 15.57
C ASP A 109 1.64 11.07 15.63
N ALA A 110 2.05 12.18 15.00
CA ALA A 110 1.20 13.36 14.88
C ALA A 110 -0.01 13.13 13.95
N VAL A 111 0.19 12.36 12.86
CA VAL A 111 -0.89 11.98 11.93
C VAL A 111 -1.95 11.14 12.64
N VAL A 112 -1.52 10.09 13.36
CA VAL A 112 -2.42 9.24 14.17
C VAL A 112 -3.21 10.10 15.16
N THR A 113 -2.52 11.00 15.87
CA THR A 113 -3.16 11.90 16.85
C THR A 113 -4.22 12.79 16.20
N ALA A 114 -3.91 13.42 15.07
CA ALA A 114 -4.83 14.32 14.36
C ALA A 114 -6.08 13.56 13.86
N VAL A 115 -5.88 12.43 13.19
CA VAL A 115 -6.96 11.58 12.65
C VAL A 115 -7.89 11.12 13.77
N ARG A 116 -7.35 10.58 14.87
CA ARG A 116 -8.14 10.06 16.00
C ARG A 116 -8.86 11.16 16.80
N LYS A 117 -8.19 12.27 17.05
CA LYS A 117 -8.78 13.41 17.77
C LYS A 117 -10.01 13.97 17.05
N ARG A 118 -9.96 14.03 15.72
CA ARG A 118 -11.04 14.59 14.91
C ARG A 118 -12.04 13.55 14.41
N ARG A 119 -11.78 12.25 14.63
CA ARG A 119 -12.64 11.14 14.20
C ARG A 119 -12.97 11.21 12.70
N VAL A 120 -12.03 11.64 11.89
CA VAL A 120 -12.18 11.63 10.44
C VAL A 120 -11.96 10.22 9.91
N ALA A 121 -12.73 9.83 8.89
CA ALA A 121 -12.47 8.59 8.18
C ALA A 121 -11.13 8.70 7.44
N PHE A 122 -10.22 7.79 7.74
CA PHE A 122 -8.91 7.70 7.12
C PHE A 122 -8.77 6.37 6.37
N GLN A 123 -8.30 6.43 5.14
CA GLN A 123 -7.97 5.27 4.32
C GLN A 123 -6.58 5.44 3.72
N SER A 124 -5.85 4.34 3.57
CA SER A 124 -4.54 4.33 2.89
C SER A 124 -4.56 3.49 1.62
N GLY A 125 -3.70 3.80 0.65
CA GLY A 125 -3.61 3.15 -0.65
C GLY A 125 -3.09 1.71 -0.65
N TYR A 126 -3.12 0.99 0.47
CA TYR A 126 -2.74 -0.43 0.55
C TYR A 126 -3.84 -1.36 0.00
N MET A 127 -4.03 -1.33 -1.30
CA MET A 127 -5.12 -2.01 -2.01
C MET A 127 -5.12 -3.55 -1.89
N TRP A 128 -3.98 -4.18 -1.57
CA TRP A 128 -3.88 -5.63 -1.48
C TRP A 128 -4.69 -6.25 -0.34
N ARG A 129 -5.11 -5.46 0.66
CA ARG A 129 -6.05 -5.91 1.69
C ARG A 129 -7.46 -6.17 1.15
N TYR A 130 -7.77 -5.68 -0.05
CA TYR A 130 -9.03 -5.89 -0.77
C TYR A 130 -8.92 -6.95 -1.88
N ASP A 131 -7.83 -7.70 -1.90
CA ASP A 131 -7.61 -8.80 -2.84
C ASP A 131 -8.33 -10.08 -2.36
N ASP A 132 -9.03 -10.77 -3.26
CA ASP A 132 -9.82 -11.96 -2.92
C ASP A 132 -8.94 -13.13 -2.44
N CYS A 133 -7.77 -13.33 -3.05
CA CYS A 133 -6.82 -14.36 -2.60
C CYS A 133 -6.26 -14.02 -1.22
N ALA A 134 -5.90 -12.77 -0.97
CA ALA A 134 -5.43 -12.30 0.33
C ALA A 134 -6.50 -12.50 1.42
N ASN A 135 -7.75 -12.17 1.13
CA ASN A 135 -8.87 -12.37 2.05
C ASN A 135 -9.17 -13.85 2.29
N ARG A 136 -9.06 -14.71 1.25
CA ARG A 136 -9.15 -16.16 1.41
C ARG A 136 -8.06 -16.71 2.33
N LEU A 137 -6.80 -16.27 2.13
CA LEU A 137 -5.68 -16.64 3.01
C LEU A 137 -5.90 -16.16 4.45
N ARG A 138 -6.38 -14.93 4.62
CA ARG A 138 -6.72 -14.38 5.94
C ARG A 138 -7.79 -15.20 6.65
N ALA A 139 -8.85 -15.58 5.95
CA ALA A 139 -9.89 -16.46 6.49
C ALA A 139 -9.32 -17.81 6.92
N MET A 140 -8.47 -18.44 6.09
CA MET A 140 -7.81 -19.70 6.42
C MET A 140 -6.91 -19.60 7.67
N CYS A 141 -6.20 -18.46 7.84
CA CYS A 141 -5.41 -18.20 9.05
C CYS A 141 -6.31 -18.05 10.30
N ALA A 142 -7.38 -17.27 10.19
CA ALA A 142 -8.33 -17.02 11.29
C ALA A 142 -9.06 -18.31 11.71
N GLU A 143 -9.40 -19.17 10.77
CA GLU A 143 -10.00 -20.49 10.98
C GLU A 143 -8.99 -21.56 11.44
N SER A 144 -7.72 -21.19 11.64
CA SER A 144 -6.63 -22.09 12.03
C SER A 144 -6.43 -23.28 11.07
N ARG A 145 -6.79 -23.14 9.78
CA ARG A 145 -6.67 -24.22 8.78
C ARG A 145 -5.23 -24.66 8.51
N PHE A 146 -4.26 -23.78 8.77
CA PHE A 146 -2.83 -24.11 8.68
C PHE A 146 -2.32 -24.94 9.87
N GLY A 147 -3.10 -25.08 10.95
CA GLY A 147 -2.58 -25.54 12.24
C GLY A 147 -1.64 -24.48 12.85
N LYS A 148 -0.48 -24.87 13.35
CA LYS A 148 0.56 -23.90 13.75
C LYS A 148 1.23 -23.32 12.50
N LEU A 149 1.19 -22.01 12.33
CA LEU A 149 1.92 -21.31 11.27
C LEU A 149 3.43 -21.49 11.49
N ILE A 150 4.16 -21.87 10.45
CA ILE A 150 5.60 -22.12 10.46
C ILE A 150 6.34 -21.01 9.75
N SER A 151 6.02 -20.79 8.47
CA SER A 151 6.72 -19.78 7.66
C SER A 151 5.83 -19.12 6.60
N VAL A 152 6.23 -17.90 6.22
CA VAL A 152 5.70 -17.21 5.04
C VAL A 152 6.87 -16.73 4.20
N GLU A 153 6.93 -17.15 2.95
CA GLU A 153 7.90 -16.64 1.98
C GLU A 153 7.21 -15.73 0.98
N MET A 154 7.78 -14.56 0.75
CA MET A 154 7.25 -13.54 -0.14
C MET A 154 8.33 -13.11 -1.13
N THR A 155 8.01 -13.09 -2.42
CA THR A 155 8.89 -12.60 -3.47
C THR A 155 8.16 -11.55 -4.29
N PHE A 156 8.81 -10.40 -4.52
CA PHE A 156 8.33 -9.41 -5.46
C PHE A 156 9.50 -8.75 -6.19
N VAL A 157 9.75 -9.18 -7.40
CA VAL A 157 10.80 -8.62 -8.28
C VAL A 157 10.14 -7.99 -9.49
N THR A 158 10.57 -6.80 -9.88
CA THR A 158 9.98 -6.04 -10.99
C THR A 158 11.03 -5.34 -11.83
N SER A 159 10.57 -4.58 -12.81
CA SER A 159 11.41 -3.85 -13.78
C SER A 159 12.49 -3.03 -13.11
N ASP A 160 13.69 -3.06 -13.69
CA ASP A 160 14.90 -2.43 -13.15
C ASP A 160 14.80 -0.90 -13.00
N VAL A 161 15.79 -0.32 -12.30
CA VAL A 161 15.90 1.14 -12.07
C VAL A 161 16.04 1.91 -13.38
N ALA A 162 16.80 1.38 -14.36
CA ALA A 162 17.03 2.05 -15.64
C ALA A 162 15.71 2.31 -16.38
N ARG A 163 14.76 1.38 -16.27
CA ARG A 163 13.44 1.53 -16.88
C ARG A 163 12.61 2.65 -16.24
N ARG A 164 12.75 2.89 -14.95
CA ARG A 164 12.03 3.99 -14.25
C ARG A 164 12.69 5.33 -14.44
N GLY A 165 13.99 5.33 -14.74
CA GLY A 165 14.86 6.51 -14.77
C GLY A 165 15.45 6.79 -13.38
N PRO A 166 16.78 6.77 -13.25
CA PRO A 166 17.44 6.94 -11.94
C PRO A 166 17.23 8.33 -11.32
N GLY A 167 16.80 9.32 -12.09
CA GLY A 167 16.44 10.67 -11.62
C GLY A 167 14.98 10.80 -11.11
N HIS A 168 14.21 9.71 -11.11
CA HIS A 168 12.85 9.76 -10.62
C HIS A 168 12.83 10.05 -9.10
N TYR A 169 11.86 10.85 -8.62
CA TYR A 169 11.75 11.28 -7.21
C TYR A 169 11.76 10.11 -6.21
N LEU A 170 11.30 8.94 -6.63
CA LEU A 170 11.33 7.71 -5.81
C LEU A 170 12.75 7.27 -5.40
N PHE A 171 13.77 7.74 -6.13
CA PHE A 171 15.17 7.46 -5.82
C PHE A 171 15.87 8.64 -5.12
N ASP A 172 15.14 9.71 -4.81
CA ASP A 172 15.65 10.78 -3.94
C ASP A 172 15.40 10.41 -2.46
N PRO A 173 16.47 10.15 -1.66
CA PRO A 173 16.32 9.74 -0.27
C PRO A 173 15.66 10.79 0.63
N LYS A 174 15.68 12.07 0.24
CA LYS A 174 15.05 13.16 0.98
C LYS A 174 13.53 13.20 0.77
N VAL A 175 13.08 12.73 -0.37
CA VAL A 175 11.68 12.75 -0.78
C VAL A 175 10.99 11.42 -0.44
N SER A 176 11.59 10.32 -0.88
CA SER A 176 11.00 8.99 -0.76
C SER A 176 11.22 8.32 0.59
N GLY A 177 12.26 8.71 1.33
CA GLY A 177 12.67 8.05 2.57
C GLY A 177 13.38 6.70 2.36
N GLY A 178 13.39 6.15 1.15
CA GLY A 178 13.99 4.88 0.75
C GLY A 178 13.65 4.52 -0.68
N GLY A 179 14.09 3.35 -1.12
CA GLY A 179 13.90 2.88 -2.49
C GLY A 179 12.76 1.85 -2.64
N PHE A 180 13.12 0.67 -3.15
CA PHE A 180 12.17 -0.40 -3.45
C PHE A 180 11.32 -0.82 -2.24
N LEU A 181 11.95 -0.95 -1.07
CA LEU A 181 11.25 -1.43 0.13
C LEU A 181 10.15 -0.47 0.55
N ASN A 182 10.44 0.84 0.54
CA ASN A 182 9.48 1.87 0.93
C ASN A 182 8.36 2.06 -0.11
N TRP A 183 8.68 1.85 -1.39
CA TRP A 183 7.70 2.10 -2.47
C TRP A 183 6.83 0.89 -2.83
N LEU A 184 7.44 -0.28 -3.01
CA LEU A 184 6.74 -1.51 -3.43
C LEU A 184 6.76 -2.61 -2.37
N GLY A 185 7.87 -2.80 -1.67
CA GLY A 185 7.97 -3.77 -0.57
C GLY A 185 6.99 -3.49 0.55
N CYS A 186 6.63 -2.23 0.77
CA CYS A 186 5.65 -1.80 1.76
C CYS A 186 4.30 -2.53 1.64
N HIS A 187 3.86 -2.86 0.43
CA HIS A 187 2.64 -3.64 0.22
C HIS A 187 2.68 -5.02 0.86
N HIS A 188 3.83 -5.71 0.77
CA HIS A 188 4.00 -7.05 1.34
C HIS A 188 4.15 -6.99 2.86
N LEU A 189 4.86 -5.97 3.37
CA LEU A 189 5.03 -5.76 4.80
C LEU A 189 3.72 -5.34 5.49
N ASP A 190 2.85 -4.61 4.79
CA ASP A 190 1.49 -4.29 5.24
C ASP A 190 0.58 -5.52 5.22
N LEU A 191 0.66 -6.30 4.14
CA LEU A 191 -0.23 -7.42 3.91
C LEU A 191 0.05 -8.62 4.82
N LEU A 192 1.32 -8.83 5.21
CA LEU A 192 1.72 -9.97 6.03
C LEU A 192 0.97 -10.04 7.38
N PRO A 193 0.96 -8.99 8.22
CA PRO A 193 0.19 -9.00 9.46
C PRO A 193 -1.33 -9.05 9.21
N PHE A 194 -1.83 -8.45 8.14
CA PHE A 194 -3.24 -8.52 7.78
C PHE A 194 -3.68 -9.96 7.46
N VAL A 195 -2.91 -10.69 6.68
CA VAL A 195 -3.21 -12.09 6.29
C VAL A 195 -3.04 -13.04 7.47
N THR A 196 -1.93 -12.91 8.21
CA THR A 196 -1.59 -13.87 9.26
C THR A 196 -2.26 -13.60 10.61
N GLY A 197 -2.78 -12.39 10.81
CA GLY A 197 -3.28 -11.93 12.12
C GLY A 197 -2.17 -11.84 13.19
N ARG A 198 -0.88 -11.78 12.78
CA ARG A 198 0.26 -11.79 13.69
C ARG A 198 1.12 -10.54 13.51
N ARG A 199 1.53 -9.93 14.61
CA ARG A 199 2.45 -8.78 14.58
C ARG A 199 3.84 -9.22 14.18
N ILE A 200 4.55 -8.31 13.51
CA ILE A 200 6.00 -8.43 13.25
C ILE A 200 6.70 -7.91 14.51
N VAL A 201 7.50 -8.76 15.16
CA VAL A 201 8.16 -8.44 16.44
C VAL A 201 9.67 -8.29 16.31
N GLY A 202 10.27 -8.64 15.16
CA GLY A 202 11.68 -8.47 14.90
C GLY A 202 11.98 -8.45 13.40
N VAL A 203 13.04 -7.73 13.02
CA VAL A 203 13.46 -7.55 11.63
C VAL A 203 14.98 -7.74 11.52
N THR A 204 15.39 -8.56 10.54
CA THR A 204 16.78 -8.62 10.06
C THR A 204 16.76 -8.39 8.56
N ALA A 205 17.60 -7.48 8.05
CA ALA A 205 17.56 -7.12 6.64
C ALA A 205 18.95 -6.92 6.04
N ARG A 206 19.03 -7.16 4.72
CA ARG A 206 20.12 -6.73 3.87
C ARG A 206 19.53 -6.03 2.65
N LEU A 207 19.67 -4.72 2.62
CA LEU A 207 19.18 -3.84 1.56
C LEU A 207 20.39 -3.19 0.87
N GLY A 208 20.28 -2.91 -0.43
CA GLY A 208 21.37 -2.29 -1.18
C GLY A 208 21.03 -2.11 -2.66
N VAL A 209 22.03 -1.75 -3.43
CA VAL A 209 21.94 -1.66 -4.88
C VAL A 209 22.56 -2.92 -5.48
N PHE A 210 21.72 -3.80 -6.03
CA PHE A 210 22.13 -5.11 -6.57
C PHE A 210 21.89 -5.23 -8.07
N GLY A 211 20.97 -4.44 -8.66
CA GLY A 211 20.54 -4.55 -10.04
C GLY A 211 21.43 -3.87 -11.07
N GLY A 212 22.56 -3.31 -10.66
CA GLY A 212 23.59 -2.77 -11.56
C GLY A 212 23.38 -1.33 -12.02
N THR A 213 22.20 -0.74 -11.90
CA THR A 213 21.97 0.69 -12.18
C THR A 213 22.18 1.49 -10.88
N PRO A 214 23.18 2.40 -10.82
CA PRO A 214 23.43 3.20 -9.62
C PRO A 214 22.21 4.05 -9.23
N THR A 215 21.87 4.03 -7.94
CA THR A 215 20.81 4.86 -7.34
C THR A 215 21.20 5.23 -5.90
N PRO A 216 20.81 6.43 -5.41
CA PRO A 216 21.14 6.88 -4.05
C PRO A 216 20.46 6.10 -2.93
N VAL A 217 19.40 5.34 -3.26
CA VAL A 217 18.64 4.49 -2.34
C VAL A 217 18.79 3.02 -2.76
N GLU A 218 18.32 2.09 -1.95
CA GLU A 218 18.35 0.67 -2.33
C GLU A 218 17.40 0.37 -3.51
N ASP A 219 17.84 -0.52 -4.40
CA ASP A 219 17.00 -1.06 -5.45
C ASP A 219 16.28 -2.35 -5.03
N GLY A 220 16.58 -2.87 -3.84
CA GLY A 220 15.96 -4.06 -3.30
C GLY A 220 16.74 -4.70 -2.16
N GLY A 221 16.42 -5.95 -1.86
CA GLY A 221 17.08 -6.75 -0.84
C GLY A 221 16.23 -7.87 -0.28
N THR A 222 16.70 -8.41 0.86
CA THR A 222 16.01 -9.46 1.60
C THR A 222 15.79 -9.03 3.04
N VAL A 223 14.59 -9.30 3.54
CA VAL A 223 14.16 -9.03 4.92
C VAL A 223 13.68 -10.33 5.55
N ILE A 224 14.15 -10.64 6.74
CA ILE A 224 13.69 -11.72 7.61
C ILE A 224 12.86 -11.08 8.72
N LEU A 225 11.67 -11.62 8.97
CA LEU A 225 10.69 -11.08 9.90
C LEU A 225 10.32 -12.15 10.93
N ASP A 226 10.48 -11.83 12.21
CA ASP A 226 9.95 -12.66 13.28
C ASP A 226 8.50 -12.29 13.54
N LEU A 227 7.62 -13.26 13.52
CA LEU A 227 6.20 -13.07 13.79
C LEU A 227 5.85 -13.48 15.23
N GLU A 228 4.90 -12.79 15.80
CA GLU A 228 4.31 -13.17 17.09
C GLU A 228 3.83 -14.62 17.04
N GLY A 229 4.15 -15.41 18.08
CA GLY A 229 3.85 -16.84 18.13
C GLY A 229 4.92 -17.73 17.48
N GLY A 230 6.06 -17.16 17.05
CA GLY A 230 7.28 -17.87 16.68
C GLY A 230 7.33 -18.37 15.24
N ALA A 231 6.43 -17.93 14.36
CA ALA A 231 6.58 -18.14 12.92
C ALA A 231 7.61 -17.16 12.36
N ILE A 232 8.24 -17.53 11.23
CA ILE A 232 9.20 -16.70 10.50
C ILE A 232 8.63 -16.31 9.14
N ALA A 233 8.91 -15.08 8.69
CA ALA A 233 8.62 -14.70 7.32
C ALA A 233 9.87 -14.15 6.63
N THR A 234 9.93 -14.29 5.30
CA THR A 234 10.97 -13.68 4.47
C THR A 234 10.32 -12.87 3.36
N PHE A 235 10.92 -11.74 3.04
CA PHE A 235 10.59 -10.97 1.86
C PHE A 235 11.85 -10.72 1.04
N THR A 236 11.83 -11.10 -0.23
CA THR A 236 12.91 -10.81 -1.17
C THR A 236 12.32 -10.07 -2.37
N GLY A 237 12.88 -8.91 -2.70
CA GLY A 237 12.37 -8.15 -3.82
C GLY A 237 13.29 -7.04 -4.27
N GLY A 238 13.03 -6.53 -5.48
CA GLY A 238 13.84 -5.47 -6.07
C GLY A 238 13.43 -5.07 -7.47
N TYR A 239 14.04 -3.95 -7.92
CA TYR A 239 13.99 -3.46 -9.29
C TYR A 239 15.11 -4.11 -10.12
N TRP A 240 14.97 -5.44 -10.39
CA TRP A 240 16.07 -6.26 -10.93
C TRP A 240 15.81 -6.89 -12.29
N LEU A 241 14.55 -6.92 -12.76
CA LEU A 241 14.21 -7.56 -14.02
C LEU A 241 14.29 -6.57 -15.18
N PRO A 242 14.88 -6.96 -16.32
CA PRO A 242 14.90 -6.11 -17.50
C PRO A 242 13.49 -5.95 -18.07
N ARG A 243 13.20 -4.79 -18.65
CA ARG A 243 11.93 -4.48 -19.34
C ARG A 243 10.71 -4.52 -18.39
N TRP A 244 9.50 -4.64 -18.97
CA TRP A 244 8.25 -4.83 -18.24
C TRP A 244 8.09 -6.30 -17.83
N ALA A 245 8.67 -6.65 -16.71
CA ALA A 245 8.57 -7.97 -16.13
C ALA A 245 8.26 -7.87 -14.64
N GLY A 246 7.73 -8.93 -14.08
CA GLY A 246 7.46 -9.03 -12.66
C GLY A 246 7.30 -10.48 -12.20
N GLU A 247 7.82 -10.76 -11.02
CA GLU A 247 7.59 -11.98 -10.27
C GLU A 247 6.94 -11.61 -8.95
N ASN A 248 5.80 -12.21 -8.64
CA ASN A 248 5.10 -12.02 -7.38
C ASN A 248 4.58 -13.37 -6.90
N ARG A 249 5.04 -13.81 -5.73
CA ARG A 249 4.66 -15.09 -5.15
C ARG A 249 4.69 -15.03 -3.63
N TRP A 250 3.75 -15.73 -3.02
CA TRP A 250 3.76 -16.05 -1.60
C TRP A 250 3.70 -17.56 -1.40
N SER A 251 4.38 -18.08 -0.37
CA SER A 251 4.24 -19.44 0.12
C SER A 251 3.98 -19.41 1.61
N VAL A 252 2.81 -19.85 2.04
CA VAL A 252 2.38 -19.89 3.45
C VAL A 252 2.39 -21.34 3.91
N ARG A 253 3.15 -21.65 4.96
CA ARG A 253 3.32 -23.02 5.46
C ARG A 253 2.91 -23.14 6.92
N GLY A 254 2.11 -24.13 7.22
CA GLY A 254 1.73 -24.53 8.57
C GLY A 254 1.91 -26.04 8.77
N THR A 255 1.59 -26.51 9.97
CA THR A 255 1.73 -27.93 10.33
C THR A 255 0.72 -28.84 9.65
N GLN A 256 -0.37 -28.30 9.13
CA GLN A 256 -1.44 -29.07 8.49
C GLN A 256 -1.63 -28.77 7.01
N ARG A 257 -1.29 -27.56 6.56
CA ARG A 257 -1.46 -27.11 5.17
C ARG A 257 -0.35 -26.18 4.75
N TRP A 258 -0.13 -26.12 3.44
CA TRP A 258 0.60 -25.01 2.83
C TRP A 258 -0.17 -24.47 1.62
N VAL A 259 0.08 -23.21 1.28
CA VAL A 259 -0.55 -22.53 0.16
C VAL A 259 0.51 -21.77 -0.61
N ASP A 260 0.50 -21.96 -1.92
CA ASP A 260 1.22 -21.10 -2.86
C ASP A 260 0.23 -20.10 -3.47
N TRP A 261 0.52 -18.81 -3.34
CA TRP A 261 -0.25 -17.74 -3.95
C TRP A 261 0.55 -17.09 -5.07
N PHE A 262 -0.10 -16.97 -6.23
CA PHE A 262 0.42 -16.32 -7.43
C PHE A 262 -0.47 -15.11 -7.78
N PRO A 263 -0.17 -13.90 -7.24
CA PRO A 263 -1.02 -12.72 -7.42
C PRO A 263 -1.15 -12.23 -8.86
N THR A 264 -0.21 -12.62 -9.74
CA THR A 264 -0.11 -12.09 -11.11
C THR A 264 0.02 -13.21 -12.17
N ARG A 265 -0.56 -14.40 -11.91
CA ARG A 265 -0.56 -15.48 -12.90
C ARG A 265 -1.33 -15.05 -14.15
N ALA A 266 -0.74 -15.25 -15.32
CA ALA A 266 -1.30 -14.83 -16.62
C ALA A 266 -2.77 -15.29 -16.80
N GLY A 267 -3.62 -14.37 -17.25
CA GLY A 267 -5.05 -14.63 -17.47
C GLY A 267 -5.91 -14.67 -16.21
N THR A 268 -5.35 -14.32 -15.03
CA THR A 268 -6.06 -14.29 -13.76
C THR A 268 -5.71 -13.04 -12.97
N SER A 269 -6.49 -12.72 -11.94
CA SER A 269 -6.18 -11.71 -10.91
C SER A 269 -5.61 -12.34 -9.64
N GLY A 270 -5.33 -13.63 -9.65
CA GLY A 270 -4.68 -14.37 -8.57
C GLY A 270 -5.07 -15.85 -8.55
N VAL A 271 -4.16 -16.69 -8.10
CA VAL A 271 -4.37 -18.13 -7.92
C VAL A 271 -3.80 -18.56 -6.57
N LEU A 272 -4.59 -19.31 -5.79
CA LEU A 272 -4.11 -20.06 -4.63
C LEU A 272 -4.08 -21.56 -4.97
N GLU A 273 -2.95 -22.19 -4.79
CA GLU A 273 -2.80 -23.63 -4.78
C GLU A 273 -2.73 -24.10 -3.33
N ILE A 274 -3.80 -24.73 -2.85
CA ILE A 274 -3.98 -25.12 -1.46
C ILE A 274 -3.70 -26.61 -1.32
N HIS A 275 -2.76 -26.97 -0.45
CA HIS A 275 -2.32 -28.33 -0.20
C HIS A 275 -2.68 -28.73 1.24
N GLY A 276 -3.42 -29.84 1.35
CA GLY A 276 -3.95 -30.36 2.61
C GLY A 276 -3.07 -31.43 3.24
N PRO A 277 -3.53 -32.04 4.36
CA PRO A 277 -2.80 -33.07 5.08
C PRO A 277 -2.92 -34.47 4.46
N GLN A 278 -3.18 -34.58 3.17
CA GLN A 278 -3.28 -35.85 2.46
C GLN A 278 -1.94 -36.58 2.45
N PRO A 279 -1.91 -37.92 2.53
CA PRO A 279 -0.66 -38.71 2.54
C PRO A 279 0.00 -38.81 1.16
N GLN A 280 -0.26 -37.90 0.25
CA GLN A 280 0.28 -37.85 -1.10
C GLN A 280 1.29 -36.72 -1.21
N TRP A 281 2.31 -36.92 -2.07
CA TRP A 281 3.39 -35.94 -2.23
C TRP A 281 2.91 -34.52 -2.54
N HIS A 282 1.92 -34.36 -3.41
CA HIS A 282 1.38 -33.03 -3.76
C HIS A 282 0.24 -32.58 -2.88
N ALA A 283 -0.50 -33.52 -2.30
CA ALA A 283 -1.64 -33.27 -1.40
C ALA A 283 -2.57 -32.14 -1.83
N MET A 284 -2.75 -31.92 -3.14
CA MET A 284 -3.58 -30.83 -3.68
C MET A 284 -5.02 -30.98 -3.17
N GLU A 285 -5.50 -30.01 -2.43
CA GLU A 285 -6.85 -29.95 -1.88
C GLU A 285 -7.78 -29.08 -2.72
N GLU A 286 -7.29 -27.90 -3.11
CA GLU A 286 -8.10 -26.90 -3.82
C GLU A 286 -7.19 -26.00 -4.69
N THR A 287 -7.67 -25.62 -5.85
CA THR A 287 -7.13 -24.49 -6.60
C THR A 287 -8.19 -23.39 -6.64
N PHE A 288 -7.94 -22.29 -5.92
CA PHE A 288 -8.81 -21.12 -5.93
C PHE A 288 -8.29 -20.12 -6.95
N VAL A 289 -9.13 -19.77 -7.93
CA VAL A 289 -8.76 -18.87 -9.03
C VAL A 289 -9.68 -17.65 -9.03
N VAL A 290 -9.08 -16.47 -9.02
CA VAL A 290 -9.77 -15.20 -9.27
C VAL A 290 -9.65 -14.87 -10.74
N GLY A 291 -10.78 -14.68 -11.43
CA GLY A 291 -10.82 -14.34 -12.86
C GLY A 291 -10.07 -13.06 -13.20
N ALA A 292 -9.74 -12.89 -14.47
CA ALA A 292 -9.08 -11.67 -14.93
C ALA A 292 -9.91 -10.42 -14.61
N ASP A 293 -9.27 -9.41 -14.03
CA ASP A 293 -9.87 -8.11 -13.72
C ASP A 293 -9.61 -7.14 -14.88
N SER A 294 -10.69 -6.58 -15.42
CA SER A 294 -10.65 -5.55 -16.47
C SER A 294 -11.01 -4.15 -15.94
N THR A 295 -11.20 -4.01 -14.63
CA THR A 295 -11.55 -2.74 -13.99
C THR A 295 -10.41 -1.74 -14.16
N ARG A 296 -10.72 -0.56 -14.70
CA ARG A 296 -9.75 0.51 -14.89
C ARG A 296 -9.45 1.22 -13.58
N GLY A 297 -8.24 1.75 -13.47
CA GLY A 297 -7.84 2.60 -12.36
C GLY A 297 -6.81 1.97 -11.43
N TYR A 298 -6.55 2.63 -10.31
CA TYR A 298 -5.59 2.20 -9.32
C TYR A 298 -6.01 0.88 -8.67
N GLY A 299 -5.23 -0.16 -8.87
CA GLY A 299 -5.50 -1.48 -8.29
C GLY A 299 -6.66 -2.26 -8.87
N GLY A 300 -7.34 -1.74 -9.92
CA GLY A 300 -8.50 -2.41 -10.51
C GLY A 300 -9.65 -2.57 -9.52
N ALA A 301 -10.28 -3.75 -9.49
CA ALA A 301 -11.38 -4.06 -8.56
C ALA A 301 -11.00 -3.87 -7.09
N ARG A 302 -9.74 -4.12 -6.71
CA ARG A 302 -9.22 -3.87 -5.35
C ARG A 302 -9.27 -2.38 -4.98
N GLY A 303 -8.91 -1.51 -5.91
CA GLY A 303 -9.01 -0.06 -5.73
C GLY A 303 -10.45 0.44 -5.61
N VAL A 304 -11.36 -0.14 -6.38
CA VAL A 304 -12.80 0.13 -6.25
C VAL A 304 -13.30 -0.29 -4.86
N ALA A 305 -12.95 -1.49 -4.41
CA ALA A 305 -13.34 -1.96 -3.07
C ALA A 305 -12.75 -1.11 -1.94
N LEU A 306 -11.50 -0.63 -2.10
CA LEU A 306 -10.85 0.28 -1.15
C LEU A 306 -11.59 1.61 -1.04
N ILE A 307 -12.00 2.22 -2.16
CA ILE A 307 -12.77 3.47 -2.15
C ILE A 307 -14.18 3.22 -1.59
N ALA A 308 -14.82 2.11 -1.94
CA ALA A 308 -16.13 1.75 -1.40
C ALA A 308 -16.12 1.66 0.14
N ASP A 309 -15.10 1.00 0.71
CA ASP A 309 -14.91 0.91 2.16
C ASP A 309 -14.69 2.30 2.80
N TRP A 310 -13.90 3.17 2.16
CA TRP A 310 -13.71 4.53 2.64
C TRP A 310 -14.99 5.36 2.64
N LEU A 311 -15.77 5.29 1.57
CA LEU A 311 -17.07 5.97 1.48
C LEU A 311 -18.08 5.42 2.49
N ASP A 312 -18.04 4.12 2.76
CA ASP A 312 -18.86 3.50 3.79
C ASP A 312 -18.45 3.96 5.20
N ALA A 313 -17.15 4.02 5.48
CA ALA A 313 -16.60 4.55 6.73
C ALA A 313 -16.99 6.01 6.97
N ILE A 314 -17.00 6.85 5.92
CA ILE A 314 -17.48 8.25 6.01
C ILE A 314 -18.96 8.30 6.40
N ARG A 315 -19.79 7.45 5.81
CA ARG A 315 -21.24 7.45 6.05
C ARG A 315 -21.64 6.89 7.41
N ASN A 316 -20.95 5.84 7.85
CA ASN A 316 -21.34 5.02 9.00
C ASN A 316 -20.46 5.20 10.24
N GLY A 317 -19.35 5.95 10.13
CA GLY A 317 -18.51 6.33 11.27
C GLY A 317 -17.65 5.20 11.83
N HIS A 318 -17.26 4.21 11.02
CA HIS A 318 -16.33 3.15 11.42
C HIS A 318 -14.92 3.35 10.85
N ASP A 319 -13.95 2.57 11.30
CA ASP A 319 -12.61 2.55 10.73
C ASP A 319 -12.59 1.80 9.39
N CYS A 320 -11.77 2.29 8.45
CA CYS A 320 -11.49 1.58 7.18
C CYS A 320 -10.61 0.35 7.39
N GLY A 321 -10.56 -0.53 6.40
CA GLY A 321 -9.68 -1.70 6.39
C GLY A 321 -8.18 -1.37 6.49
N ASN A 322 -7.76 -0.18 6.06
CA ASN A 322 -6.40 0.35 6.25
C ASN A 322 -6.43 1.54 7.21
N THR A 323 -6.24 1.28 8.49
CA THR A 323 -6.21 2.35 9.50
C THR A 323 -4.91 3.14 9.48
N VAL A 324 -4.91 4.32 10.08
CA VAL A 324 -3.71 5.13 10.22
C VAL A 324 -2.64 4.42 11.07
N GLU A 325 -3.05 3.64 12.09
CA GLU A 325 -2.15 2.83 12.91
C GLU A 325 -1.52 1.70 12.11
N SER A 326 -2.28 1.04 11.22
CA SER A 326 -1.71 -0.01 10.36
C SER A 326 -0.66 0.56 9.40
N SER A 327 -0.89 1.76 8.86
CA SER A 327 0.09 2.47 8.03
C SER A 327 1.35 2.83 8.81
N ARG A 328 1.19 3.31 10.06
CA ARG A 328 2.30 3.59 10.97
C ARG A 328 3.09 2.31 11.30
N ALA A 329 2.40 1.21 11.59
CA ALA A 329 3.02 -0.08 11.88
C ALA A 329 3.87 -0.58 10.70
N THR A 330 3.35 -0.47 9.47
CA THR A 330 4.09 -0.83 8.26
C THR A 330 5.36 0.00 8.12
N LEU A 331 5.28 1.31 8.31
CA LEU A 331 6.45 2.18 8.19
C LEU A 331 7.47 1.93 9.31
N ALA A 332 7.04 1.55 10.52
CA ALA A 332 7.93 1.14 11.60
C ALA A 332 8.74 -0.13 11.25
N VAL A 333 8.13 -1.09 10.57
CA VAL A 333 8.83 -2.29 10.06
C VAL A 333 9.86 -1.91 9.00
N ILE A 334 9.52 -0.99 8.11
CA ILE A 334 10.42 -0.49 7.06
C ILE A 334 11.62 0.22 7.67
N ASP A 335 11.41 1.13 8.62
CA ASP A 335 12.51 1.82 9.32
C ASP A 335 13.41 0.84 10.09
N ALA A 336 12.82 -0.19 10.74
CA ALA A 336 13.59 -1.26 11.38
C ALA A 336 14.41 -2.07 10.37
N ALA A 337 13.91 -2.31 9.15
CA ALA A 337 14.66 -2.98 8.10
C ALA A 337 15.85 -2.14 7.62
N TYR A 338 15.68 -0.83 7.44
CA TYR A 338 16.79 0.06 7.10
C TYR A 338 17.85 0.10 8.23
N GLU A 339 17.42 0.19 9.47
CA GLU A 339 18.33 0.17 10.62
C GLU A 339 19.07 -1.17 10.73
N SER A 340 18.38 -2.29 10.56
CA SER A 340 18.96 -3.62 10.55
C SER A 340 20.02 -3.77 9.45
N SER A 341 19.69 -3.35 8.23
CA SER A 341 20.64 -3.41 7.10
C SER A 341 21.90 -2.56 7.34
N ARG A 342 21.73 -1.38 7.96
CA ARG A 342 22.84 -0.48 8.29
C ARG A 342 23.73 -1.01 9.42
N THR A 343 23.14 -1.65 10.43
CA THR A 343 23.85 -2.09 11.64
C THR A 343 24.32 -3.54 11.58
N GLY A 344 23.77 -4.35 10.67
CA GLY A 344 23.98 -5.79 10.60
C GLY A 344 23.37 -6.56 11.78
N ARG A 345 22.43 -5.96 12.51
CA ARG A 345 21.78 -6.52 13.69
C ARG A 345 20.29 -6.71 13.49
N ARG A 346 19.73 -7.67 14.21
CA ARG A 346 18.28 -7.78 14.37
C ARG A 346 17.76 -6.57 15.16
N ILE A 347 16.66 -5.99 14.70
CA ILE A 347 15.98 -4.87 15.35
C ILE A 347 14.63 -5.36 15.88
N ASP A 348 14.33 -5.06 17.14
CA ASP A 348 13.01 -5.33 17.72
C ASP A 348 11.97 -4.33 17.20
N CYS A 349 10.85 -4.84 16.69
CA CYS A 349 9.69 -4.04 16.33
C CYS A 349 8.75 -3.96 17.54
N ARG A 350 8.79 -2.84 18.24
CA ARG A 350 7.82 -2.50 19.30
C ARG A 350 6.73 -1.64 18.66
N ILE A 351 5.69 -2.29 18.14
CA ILE A 351 4.56 -1.63 17.47
C ILE A 351 3.34 -1.72 18.40
#